data_7a2c0f9d8942827cb956c0931f970f15
#
_entry.id   7a2c0f9d8942827cb956c0931f970f15
#
_cell.length_a   1.000
_cell.length_b   1.000
_cell.length_c   1.000
_cell.angle_alpha   90.00
_cell.angle_beta   90.00
_cell.angle_gamma   90.00
#
_symmetry.space_group_name_H-M   'P 1'
#
loop_
_entity.id
_entity.type
_entity.pdbx_description
1 polymer ?
#
loop_
_entity_poly.entity_id
_entity_poly.type
_entity_poly.pdbx_seq_one_letter_code
_entity_poly.pdbx_strand_id
1 'polypeptide(L)'
;MSEKQFYLLQVNDALFPIGGYSHSQGLETYIQRGIVHDVDTAREYITHKIKWNLAYTELLSARLAYEAAKRNDLEELLKLEEILEASRIPMEQRDAARKMGSRFAKTIEKLNLWVSEKGIFREYLEARKGKAVNHCCVYGVFCEEMQIPLEDALSHYLYAQTSAVVTNCVKTIPLSQTSGQQLLSGCYGEFDVILKDIMSKNEEDLCLSAPGFDIRGIQHERLYSRLYMS
;
A
#
# COMPACT_ATOMS: atom_id res chain seq x y z
N MET A 1 18.57 18.18 -3.21
CA MET A 1 17.67 17.15 -2.66
C MET A 1 17.83 17.20 -1.14
N SER A 2 16.75 17.28 -0.37
CA SER A 2 16.83 17.34 1.09
C SER A 2 17.02 15.92 1.66
N GLU A 3 17.52 15.80 2.90
CA GLU A 3 17.63 14.52 3.60
C GLU A 3 16.28 13.77 3.67
N LYS A 4 15.19 14.50 3.86
CA LYS A 4 13.81 13.98 3.85
C LYS A 4 13.44 13.24 2.54
N GLN A 5 13.92 13.74 1.41
CA GLN A 5 13.69 13.08 0.12
C GLN A 5 14.44 11.73 0.03
N PHE A 6 15.63 11.62 0.63
CA PHE A 6 16.34 10.35 0.69
C PHE A 6 15.62 9.35 1.60
N TYR A 7 15.09 9.77 2.74
CA TYR A 7 14.26 8.89 3.57
C TYR A 7 13.01 8.41 2.82
N LEU A 8 12.35 9.31 2.08
CA LEU A 8 11.18 8.97 1.28
C LEU A 8 11.51 7.93 0.20
N LEU A 9 12.63 8.09 -0.50
CA LEU A 9 13.11 7.10 -1.47
C LEU A 9 13.42 5.77 -0.78
N GLN A 10 14.10 5.79 0.37
CA GLN A 10 14.50 4.59 1.10
C GLN A 10 13.30 3.76 1.57
N VAL A 11 12.28 4.39 2.16
CA VAL A 11 11.10 3.65 2.67
C VAL A 11 10.19 3.13 1.58
N ASN A 12 10.29 3.68 0.37
CA ASN A 12 9.57 3.24 -0.82
C ASN A 12 10.40 2.33 -1.75
N ASP A 13 11.65 2.04 -1.40
CA ASP A 13 12.49 1.14 -2.17
C ASP A 13 11.97 -0.31 -2.09
N ALA A 14 12.04 -1.04 -3.19
CA ALA A 14 11.58 -2.42 -3.28
C ALA A 14 12.33 -3.38 -2.32
N LEU A 15 13.55 -3.01 -1.90
CA LEU A 15 14.36 -3.76 -0.93
C LEU A 15 14.09 -3.35 0.51
N PHE A 16 13.25 -2.33 0.76
CA PHE A 16 12.89 -1.96 2.12
C PHE A 16 12.20 -3.15 2.82
N PRO A 17 12.66 -3.59 4.02
CA PRO A 17 12.41 -4.94 4.51
C PRO A 17 11.01 -5.12 5.14
N ILE A 18 9.96 -4.68 4.45
CA ILE A 18 8.57 -4.92 4.85
C ILE A 18 8.02 -6.27 4.36
N GLY A 19 8.66 -6.88 3.37
CA GLY A 19 8.26 -8.16 2.79
C GLY A 19 7.14 -8.05 1.75
N GLY A 20 6.91 -6.88 1.18
CA GLY A 20 5.87 -6.64 0.16
C GLY A 20 6.01 -7.51 -1.09
N TYR A 21 7.25 -7.87 -1.44
CA TYR A 21 7.57 -8.71 -2.62
C TYR A 21 6.98 -10.13 -2.57
N SER A 22 6.55 -10.60 -1.41
CA SER A 22 5.97 -11.95 -1.24
C SER A 22 4.45 -11.99 -1.41
N HIS A 23 3.82 -10.88 -1.78
CA HIS A 23 2.37 -10.76 -1.87
C HIS A 23 1.93 -10.30 -3.27
N SER A 24 1.11 -11.13 -3.94
CA SER A 24 0.49 -10.79 -5.23
C SER A 24 -0.82 -10.01 -5.07
N GLN A 25 -1.37 -10.00 -3.86
CA GLN A 25 -2.68 -9.43 -3.55
C GLN A 25 -3.81 -9.97 -4.46
N GLY A 26 -3.80 -11.27 -4.68
CA GLY A 26 -4.80 -11.98 -5.47
C GLY A 26 -4.54 -12.05 -6.97
N LEU A 27 -3.46 -11.45 -7.51
CA LEU A 27 -3.12 -11.47 -8.94
C LEU A 27 -3.01 -12.90 -9.48
N GLU A 28 -2.40 -13.83 -8.73
CA GLU A 28 -2.26 -15.22 -9.18
C GLU A 28 -3.59 -15.88 -9.51
N THR A 29 -4.67 -15.53 -8.80
CA THR A 29 -6.01 -16.05 -9.13
C THR A 29 -6.50 -15.55 -10.49
N TYR A 30 -6.24 -14.29 -10.84
CA TYR A 30 -6.57 -13.76 -12.16
C TYR A 30 -5.79 -14.48 -13.27
N ILE A 31 -4.51 -14.75 -13.03
CA ILE A 31 -3.63 -15.44 -14.00
C ILE A 31 -4.04 -16.89 -14.17
N GLN A 32 -4.24 -17.65 -13.10
CA GLN A 32 -4.65 -19.06 -13.17
C GLN A 32 -6.02 -19.25 -13.82
N ARG A 33 -6.87 -18.23 -13.78
CA ARG A 33 -8.16 -18.21 -14.48
C ARG A 33 -8.08 -17.74 -15.93
N GLY A 34 -6.90 -17.41 -16.43
CA GLY A 34 -6.70 -16.90 -17.78
C GLY A 34 -7.27 -15.50 -18.02
N ILE A 35 -7.58 -14.74 -16.95
CA ILE A 35 -8.12 -13.38 -17.07
C ILE A 35 -6.99 -12.38 -17.35
N VAL A 36 -5.83 -12.57 -16.71
CA VAL A 36 -4.62 -11.79 -16.93
C VAL A 36 -3.54 -12.72 -17.47
N HIS A 37 -3.11 -12.51 -18.72
CA HIS A 37 -2.22 -13.46 -19.41
C HIS A 37 -1.25 -12.83 -20.42
N ASP A 38 -1.40 -11.54 -20.71
CA ASP A 38 -0.54 -10.78 -21.63
C ASP A 38 -0.38 -9.33 -21.20
N VAL A 39 0.31 -8.51 -22.02
CA VAL A 39 0.57 -7.08 -21.73
C VAL A 39 -0.72 -6.26 -21.64
N ASP A 40 -1.69 -6.53 -22.52
CA ASP A 40 -2.91 -5.71 -22.59
C ASP A 40 -3.85 -6.00 -21.41
N THR A 41 -4.04 -7.26 -21.08
CA THR A 41 -4.81 -7.68 -19.90
C THR A 41 -4.12 -7.29 -18.58
N ALA A 42 -2.77 -7.30 -18.55
CA ALA A 42 -2.02 -6.79 -17.40
C ALA A 42 -2.21 -5.27 -17.23
N ARG A 43 -2.21 -4.50 -18.33
CA ARG A 43 -2.47 -3.05 -18.31
C ARG A 43 -3.85 -2.74 -17.73
N GLU A 44 -4.88 -3.44 -18.20
CA GLU A 44 -6.25 -3.30 -17.69
C GLU A 44 -6.33 -3.61 -16.19
N TYR A 45 -5.76 -4.76 -15.77
CA TYR A 45 -5.69 -5.15 -14.37
C TYR A 45 -5.02 -4.09 -13.49
N ILE A 46 -3.83 -3.61 -13.89
CA ILE A 46 -3.07 -2.59 -13.15
C ILE A 46 -3.89 -1.32 -13.03
N THR A 47 -4.48 -0.84 -14.13
CA THR A 47 -5.29 0.38 -14.13
C THR A 47 -6.48 0.26 -13.16
N HIS A 48 -7.22 -0.84 -13.20
CA HIS A 48 -8.33 -1.05 -12.28
C HIS A 48 -7.86 -1.22 -10.82
N LYS A 49 -6.74 -1.92 -10.60
CA LYS A 49 -6.17 -2.10 -9.27
C LYS A 49 -5.80 -0.79 -8.61
N ILE A 50 -5.11 0.11 -9.33
CA ILE A 50 -4.69 1.40 -8.77
C ILE A 50 -5.86 2.36 -8.58
N LYS A 51 -6.82 2.42 -9.52
CA LYS A 51 -7.96 3.35 -9.48
C LYS A 51 -9.02 2.99 -8.44
N TRP A 52 -9.37 1.72 -8.31
CA TRP A 52 -10.54 1.30 -7.56
C TRP A 52 -10.23 0.57 -6.26
N ASN A 53 -9.05 -0.06 -6.16
CA ASN A 53 -8.69 -0.77 -4.95
C ASN A 53 -7.62 -0.01 -4.16
N LEU A 54 -6.43 0.20 -4.75
CA LEU A 54 -5.31 0.86 -4.07
C LEU A 54 -5.66 2.29 -3.64
N ALA A 55 -6.31 3.07 -4.51
CA ALA A 55 -6.66 4.46 -4.24
C ALA A 55 -7.51 4.60 -2.97
N TYR A 56 -8.61 3.87 -2.88
CA TYR A 56 -9.57 4.02 -1.78
C TYR A 56 -9.24 3.21 -0.53
N THR A 57 -8.35 2.23 -0.63
CA THR A 57 -7.96 1.42 0.54
C THR A 57 -6.62 1.87 1.10
N GLU A 58 -5.57 1.88 0.28
CA GLU A 58 -4.21 2.15 0.75
C GLU A 58 -3.89 3.66 0.75
N LEU A 59 -4.11 4.32 -0.39
CA LEU A 59 -3.67 5.70 -0.58
C LEU A 59 -4.51 6.68 0.25
N LEU A 60 -5.83 6.50 0.26
CA LEU A 60 -6.74 7.31 1.08
C LEU A 60 -6.43 7.12 2.57
N SER A 61 -6.17 5.89 3.01
CA SER A 61 -5.78 5.62 4.41
C SER A 61 -4.46 6.28 4.78
N ALA A 62 -3.47 6.25 3.89
CA ALA A 62 -2.18 6.92 4.12
C ALA A 62 -2.36 8.44 4.28
N ARG A 63 -3.22 9.05 3.43
CA ARG A 63 -3.56 10.47 3.53
C ARG A 63 -4.26 10.80 4.85
N LEU A 64 -5.32 10.07 5.19
CA LEU A 64 -6.10 10.31 6.40
C LEU A 64 -5.23 10.10 7.67
N ALA A 65 -4.38 9.09 7.68
CA ALA A 65 -3.45 8.86 8.77
C ALA A 65 -2.41 9.99 8.90
N TYR A 66 -1.88 10.49 7.78
CA TYR A 66 -1.00 11.66 7.77
C TYR A 66 -1.71 12.89 8.36
N GLU A 67 -2.93 13.17 7.94
CA GLU A 67 -3.70 14.31 8.40
C GLU A 67 -4.11 14.19 9.87
N ALA A 68 -4.46 13.00 10.34
CA ALA A 68 -4.73 12.73 11.76
C ALA A 68 -3.47 12.93 12.60
N ALA A 69 -2.32 12.42 12.15
CA ALA A 69 -1.03 12.64 12.81
C ALA A 69 -0.69 14.13 12.89
N LYS A 70 -0.91 14.88 11.82
CA LYS A 70 -0.68 16.34 11.79
C LYS A 70 -1.55 17.10 12.80
N ARG A 71 -2.74 16.59 13.11
CA ARG A 71 -3.61 17.16 14.15
C ARG A 71 -3.31 16.61 15.55
N ASN A 72 -2.35 15.70 15.67
CA ASN A 72 -2.07 14.92 16.87
C ASN A 72 -3.29 14.17 17.40
N ASP A 73 -4.09 13.61 16.48
CA ASP A 73 -5.35 12.94 16.72
C ASP A 73 -5.16 11.42 16.76
N LEU A 74 -4.78 10.92 17.94
CA LEU A 74 -4.58 9.48 18.15
C LEU A 74 -5.88 8.68 18.02
N GLU A 75 -7.01 9.24 18.44
CA GLU A 75 -8.32 8.55 18.39
C GLU A 75 -8.71 8.25 16.94
N GLU A 76 -8.54 9.23 16.06
CA GLU A 76 -8.79 9.06 14.62
C GLU A 76 -7.85 8.02 14.00
N LEU A 77 -6.55 8.02 14.36
CA LEU A 77 -5.61 6.99 13.90
C LEU A 77 -6.05 5.58 14.30
N LEU A 78 -6.50 5.39 15.53
CA LEU A 78 -6.97 4.09 16.02
C LEU A 78 -8.27 3.67 15.32
N LYS A 79 -9.17 4.60 15.04
CA LYS A 79 -10.40 4.36 14.29
C LYS A 79 -10.11 3.93 12.85
N LEU A 80 -9.18 4.60 12.16
CA LEU A 80 -8.75 4.20 10.80
C LEU A 80 -8.23 2.76 10.76
N GLU A 81 -7.44 2.37 11.76
CA GLU A 81 -6.95 0.99 11.87
C GLU A 81 -8.09 -0.03 12.01
N GLU A 82 -9.09 0.25 12.84
CA GLU A 82 -10.23 -0.67 13.03
C GLU A 82 -11.10 -0.75 11.74
N ILE A 83 -11.28 0.34 11.00
CA ILE A 83 -11.99 0.35 9.72
C ILE A 83 -11.25 -0.51 8.71
N LEU A 84 -9.94 -0.32 8.54
CA LEU A 84 -9.12 -1.10 7.62
C LEU A 84 -9.10 -2.59 7.97
N GLU A 85 -9.03 -2.89 9.24
CA GLU A 85 -9.06 -4.25 9.77
C GLU A 85 -10.37 -4.96 9.41
N ALA A 86 -11.50 -4.27 9.60
CA ALA A 86 -12.83 -4.79 9.31
C ALA A 86 -13.11 -4.91 7.80
N SER A 87 -12.56 -3.99 7.00
CA SER A 87 -12.85 -3.88 5.56
C SER A 87 -12.07 -4.85 4.70
N ARG A 88 -10.91 -5.36 5.14
CA ARG A 88 -10.11 -6.31 4.37
C ARG A 88 -10.68 -7.72 4.50
N ILE A 89 -11.57 -8.09 3.60
CA ILE A 89 -12.26 -9.38 3.63
C ILE A 89 -11.30 -10.56 3.41
N PRO A 90 -10.40 -10.58 2.38
CA PRO A 90 -9.46 -11.68 2.19
C PRO A 90 -8.48 -11.79 3.36
N MET A 91 -8.46 -12.94 4.03
CA MET A 91 -7.64 -13.17 5.24
C MET A 91 -6.15 -12.99 4.96
N GLU A 92 -5.64 -13.56 3.88
CA GLU A 92 -4.21 -13.47 3.54
C GLU A 92 -3.78 -12.02 3.26
N GLN A 93 -4.63 -11.22 2.61
CA GLN A 93 -4.34 -9.80 2.35
C GLN A 93 -4.37 -8.96 3.63
N ARG A 94 -5.31 -9.26 4.54
CA ARG A 94 -5.37 -8.63 5.87
C ARG A 94 -4.12 -8.94 6.67
N ASP A 95 -3.70 -10.20 6.72
CA ASP A 95 -2.49 -10.63 7.41
C ASP A 95 -1.22 -10.04 6.77
N ALA A 96 -1.18 -9.91 5.46
CA ALA A 96 -0.09 -9.26 4.73
C ALA A 96 0.04 -7.78 5.14
N ALA A 97 -1.06 -7.03 5.13
CA ALA A 97 -1.07 -5.62 5.51
C ALA A 97 -0.56 -5.39 6.94
N ARG A 98 -1.02 -6.24 7.89
CA ARG A 98 -0.57 -6.25 9.29
C ARG A 98 0.94 -6.52 9.42
N LYS A 99 1.42 -7.56 8.73
CA LYS A 99 2.83 -7.96 8.77
C LYS A 99 3.72 -6.88 8.17
N MET A 100 3.34 -6.31 7.03
CA MET A 100 4.08 -5.22 6.38
C MET A 100 4.15 -3.99 7.27
N GLY A 101 3.04 -3.55 7.85
CA GLY A 101 3.01 -2.40 8.75
C GLY A 101 3.85 -2.61 10.00
N SER A 102 3.71 -3.77 10.65
CA SER A 102 4.52 -4.10 11.83
C SER A 102 6.02 -4.20 11.53
N ARG A 103 6.40 -4.70 10.34
CA ARG A 103 7.80 -4.71 9.89
C ARG A 103 8.30 -3.32 9.57
N PHE A 104 7.48 -2.49 8.94
CA PHE A 104 7.82 -1.10 8.67
C PHE A 104 8.16 -0.36 9.97
N ALA A 105 7.26 -0.37 10.96
CA ALA A 105 7.46 0.25 12.26
C ALA A 105 8.78 -0.21 12.92
N LYS A 106 8.98 -1.53 13.02
CA LYS A 106 10.20 -2.10 13.60
C LYS A 106 11.47 -1.73 12.84
N THR A 107 11.39 -1.57 11.52
CA THR A 107 12.55 -1.18 10.72
C THR A 107 12.88 0.28 10.94
N ILE A 108 11.90 1.18 10.97
CA ILE A 108 12.08 2.59 11.28
C ILE A 108 12.74 2.75 12.65
N GLU A 109 12.27 2.04 13.68
CA GLU A 109 12.88 2.07 15.02
C GLU A 109 14.35 1.61 15.01
N LYS A 110 14.67 0.54 14.27
CA LYS A 110 16.05 0.00 14.18
C LYS A 110 17.01 0.88 13.39
N LEU A 111 16.53 1.61 12.42
CA LEU A 111 17.34 2.51 11.60
C LEU A 111 17.72 3.79 12.35
N ASN A 112 17.20 4.00 13.58
CA ASN A 112 17.35 5.24 14.32
C ASN A 112 17.03 6.48 13.44
N LEU A 113 16.15 6.31 12.47
CA LEU A 113 15.62 7.46 11.75
C LEU A 113 14.94 8.36 12.76
N TRP A 114 15.20 9.63 12.66
CA TRP A 114 14.83 10.59 13.67
C TRP A 114 13.32 10.71 13.79
N VAL A 115 12.75 9.91 14.66
CA VAL A 115 11.36 9.96 15.08
C VAL A 115 11.39 10.52 16.52
N SER A 116 10.59 11.52 16.79
CA SER A 116 10.55 12.14 18.12
C SER A 116 10.27 11.10 19.20
N GLU A 117 10.98 11.17 20.33
CA GLU A 117 10.72 10.28 21.46
C GLU A 117 9.33 10.50 22.09
N LYS A 118 8.70 11.64 21.83
CA LYS A 118 7.37 12.03 22.34
C LYS A 118 6.42 12.42 21.21
N GLY A 119 6.68 11.95 19.97
CA GLY A 119 5.85 12.24 18.80
C GLY A 119 4.68 11.28 18.66
N ILE A 120 3.72 11.69 17.83
CA ILE A 120 2.49 10.91 17.53
C ILE A 120 2.81 9.52 16.99
N PHE A 121 3.92 9.33 16.28
CA PHE A 121 4.34 8.03 15.77
C PHE A 121 4.55 7.02 16.91
N ARG A 122 5.25 7.41 17.98
CA ARG A 122 5.47 6.54 19.14
C ARG A 122 4.20 6.31 19.94
N GLU A 123 3.41 7.35 20.17
CA GLU A 123 2.13 7.23 20.87
C GLU A 123 1.19 6.25 20.13
N TYR A 124 1.12 6.36 18.82
CA TYR A 124 0.35 5.45 17.98
C TYR A 124 0.84 4.01 18.07
N LEU A 125 2.15 3.77 17.98
CA LEU A 125 2.69 2.41 18.11
C LEU A 125 2.48 1.81 19.50
N GLU A 126 2.61 2.60 20.56
CA GLU A 126 2.37 2.13 21.93
C GLU A 126 0.86 1.82 22.16
N ALA A 127 -0.04 2.67 21.64
CA ALA A 127 -1.49 2.41 21.69
C ALA A 127 -1.90 1.16 20.91
N ARG A 128 -1.14 0.79 19.89
CA ARG A 128 -1.34 -0.46 19.12
C ARG A 128 -0.49 -1.63 19.61
N LYS A 129 0.16 -1.52 20.76
CA LYS A 129 0.97 -2.61 21.32
C LYS A 129 0.14 -3.87 21.52
N GLY A 130 0.64 -4.98 21.01
CA GLY A 130 -0.10 -6.26 21.00
C GLY A 130 -1.13 -6.41 19.88
N LYS A 131 -1.41 -5.33 19.12
CA LYS A 131 -2.16 -5.34 17.87
C LYS A 131 -1.23 -5.03 16.71
N ALA A 132 -1.58 -5.46 15.50
CA ALA A 132 -0.84 -5.07 14.32
C ALA A 132 -1.23 -3.65 13.87
N VAL A 133 -0.36 -3.02 13.08
CA VAL A 133 -0.62 -1.77 12.37
C VAL A 133 -0.66 -2.01 10.88
N ASN A 134 -1.54 -1.31 10.16
CA ASN A 134 -1.59 -1.37 8.70
C ASN A 134 -0.48 -0.54 8.07
N HIS A 135 0.13 -1.05 7.00
CA HIS A 135 1.28 -0.39 6.36
C HIS A 135 0.96 1.03 5.88
N CYS A 136 -0.21 1.25 5.28
CA CYS A 136 -0.61 2.58 4.80
C CYS A 136 -0.73 3.60 5.94
N CYS A 137 -1.30 3.21 7.09
CA CYS A 137 -1.44 4.09 8.24
C CYS A 137 -0.07 4.44 8.84
N VAL A 138 0.74 3.44 9.17
CA VAL A 138 2.06 3.70 9.78
C VAL A 138 3.00 4.47 8.85
N TYR A 139 2.87 4.29 7.53
CA TYR A 139 3.57 5.08 6.53
C TYR A 139 3.13 6.55 6.55
N GLY A 140 1.82 6.81 6.56
CA GLY A 140 1.27 8.16 6.62
C GLY A 140 1.73 8.92 7.88
N VAL A 141 1.63 8.26 9.04
CA VAL A 141 2.11 8.82 10.33
C VAL A 141 3.62 9.09 10.31
N PHE A 142 4.41 8.15 9.76
CA PHE A 142 5.86 8.34 9.61
C PHE A 142 6.20 9.54 8.72
N CYS A 143 5.54 9.67 7.58
CA CYS A 143 5.79 10.78 6.66
C CYS A 143 5.48 12.14 7.29
N GLU A 144 4.42 12.23 8.08
CA GLU A 144 4.11 13.46 8.82
C GLU A 144 5.16 13.76 9.89
N GLU A 145 5.49 12.80 10.74
CA GLU A 145 6.51 12.95 11.78
C GLU A 145 7.85 13.40 11.21
N MET A 146 8.23 12.89 10.03
CA MET A 146 9.41 13.30 9.28
C MET A 146 9.21 14.63 8.55
N GLN A 147 8.02 15.24 8.64
CA GLN A 147 7.66 16.48 7.94
C GLN A 147 7.91 16.40 6.42
N ILE A 148 7.64 15.25 5.84
CA ILE A 148 7.63 15.04 4.39
C ILE A 148 6.34 15.66 3.85
N PRO A 149 6.35 16.46 2.78
CA PRO A 149 5.12 17.01 2.20
C PRO A 149 4.13 15.90 1.81
N LEU A 150 2.86 16.10 2.10
CA LEU A 150 1.82 15.09 1.85
C LEU A 150 1.78 14.63 0.39
N GLU A 151 1.88 15.57 -0.56
CA GLU A 151 1.86 15.24 -2.00
C GLU A 151 3.05 14.37 -2.39
N ASP A 152 4.24 14.65 -1.85
CA ASP A 152 5.44 13.84 -2.08
C ASP A 152 5.25 12.43 -1.46
N ALA A 153 4.75 12.35 -0.24
CA ALA A 153 4.47 11.08 0.43
C ALA A 153 3.51 10.21 -0.39
N LEU A 154 2.38 10.77 -0.82
CA LEU A 154 1.36 10.02 -1.56
C LEU A 154 1.82 9.63 -2.96
N SER A 155 2.53 10.51 -3.67
CA SER A 155 3.04 10.21 -5.02
C SER A 155 4.08 9.08 -5.02
N HIS A 156 5.00 9.08 -4.04
CA HIS A 156 6.00 8.01 -3.91
C HIS A 156 5.35 6.70 -3.46
N TYR A 157 4.38 6.77 -2.56
CA TYR A 157 3.63 5.57 -2.15
C TYR A 157 2.89 4.94 -3.33
N LEU A 158 2.15 5.74 -4.09
CA LEU A 158 1.41 5.29 -5.27
C LEU A 158 2.35 4.66 -6.32
N TYR A 159 3.49 5.32 -6.58
CA TYR A 159 4.51 4.78 -7.48
C TYR A 159 5.05 3.44 -6.99
N ALA A 160 5.44 3.34 -5.72
CA ALA A 160 6.02 2.12 -5.15
C ALA A 160 5.03 0.95 -5.19
N GLN A 161 3.77 1.18 -4.82
CA GLN A 161 2.73 0.15 -4.88
C GLN A 161 2.43 -0.28 -6.31
N THR A 162 2.34 0.67 -7.25
CA THR A 162 2.14 0.36 -8.68
C THR A 162 3.32 -0.42 -9.25
N SER A 163 4.54 -0.04 -8.93
CA SER A 163 5.76 -0.75 -9.34
C SER A 163 5.79 -2.18 -8.81
N ALA A 164 5.32 -2.41 -7.58
CA ALA A 164 5.21 -3.75 -7.01
C ALA A 164 4.18 -4.61 -7.79
N VAL A 165 3.01 -4.05 -8.12
CA VAL A 165 1.99 -4.73 -8.94
C VAL A 165 2.53 -5.08 -10.33
N VAL A 166 3.19 -4.13 -11.00
CA VAL A 166 3.84 -4.37 -12.30
C VAL A 166 4.90 -5.48 -12.20
N THR A 167 5.74 -5.44 -11.16
CA THR A 167 6.77 -6.46 -10.92
C THR A 167 6.15 -7.84 -10.76
N ASN A 168 5.03 -7.94 -10.05
CA ASN A 168 4.29 -9.19 -9.89
C ASN A 168 3.73 -9.69 -11.23
N CYS A 169 3.18 -8.80 -12.08
CA CYS A 169 2.76 -9.15 -13.44
C CYS A 169 3.92 -9.70 -14.27
N VAL A 170 5.07 -9.01 -14.28
CA VAL A 170 6.27 -9.45 -15.04
C VAL A 170 6.76 -10.83 -14.59
N LYS A 171 6.75 -11.10 -13.28
CA LYS A 171 7.22 -12.38 -12.72
C LYS A 171 6.26 -13.54 -12.97
N THR A 172 4.96 -13.29 -12.99
CA THR A 172 3.93 -14.33 -13.02
C THR A 172 3.40 -14.59 -14.44
N ILE A 173 3.36 -13.54 -15.26
CA ILE A 173 3.10 -13.62 -16.68
C ILE A 173 4.47 -13.61 -17.39
N PRO A 174 4.73 -14.37 -18.44
CA PRO A 174 6.03 -14.36 -19.13
C PRO A 174 6.26 -13.05 -19.92
N LEU A 175 6.26 -11.91 -19.22
CA LEU A 175 6.49 -10.60 -19.79
C LEU A 175 7.97 -10.23 -19.76
N SER A 176 8.43 -9.43 -20.75
CA SER A 176 9.78 -8.86 -20.72
C SER A 176 9.90 -7.76 -19.63
N GLN A 177 11.12 -7.53 -19.15
CA GLN A 177 11.40 -6.40 -18.25
C GLN A 177 11.05 -5.05 -18.91
N THR A 178 11.30 -4.92 -20.21
CA THR A 178 10.95 -3.73 -20.97
C THR A 178 9.44 -3.51 -21.02
N SER A 179 8.64 -4.59 -21.22
CA SER A 179 7.18 -4.50 -21.17
C SER A 179 6.70 -4.05 -19.78
N GLY A 180 7.34 -4.52 -18.71
CA GLY A 180 7.06 -4.06 -17.36
C GLY A 180 7.30 -2.56 -17.19
N GLN A 181 8.41 -2.03 -17.69
CA GLN A 181 8.70 -0.59 -17.64
C GLN A 181 7.71 0.25 -18.48
N GLN A 182 7.28 -0.29 -19.62
CA GLN A 182 6.24 0.36 -20.44
C GLN A 182 4.88 0.37 -19.74
N LEU A 183 4.51 -0.71 -19.04
CA LEU A 183 3.29 -0.76 -18.21
C LEU A 183 3.35 0.27 -17.08
N LEU A 184 4.47 0.36 -16.37
CA LEU A 184 4.66 1.32 -15.27
C LEU A 184 4.57 2.77 -15.78
N SER A 185 5.34 3.13 -16.82
CA SER A 185 5.30 4.48 -17.37
C SER A 185 3.94 4.85 -17.98
N GLY A 186 3.20 3.86 -18.50
CA GLY A 186 1.84 4.04 -18.97
C GLY A 186 0.83 4.42 -17.87
N CYS A 187 1.16 4.19 -16.58
CA CYS A 187 0.31 4.58 -15.46
C CYS A 187 0.47 6.05 -15.01
N TYR A 188 1.52 6.76 -15.45
CA TYR A 188 1.83 8.09 -14.89
C TYR A 188 0.73 9.14 -15.13
N GLY A 189 0.04 9.07 -16.27
CA GLY A 189 -1.11 9.94 -16.52
C GLY A 189 -2.28 9.72 -15.55
N GLU A 190 -2.42 8.50 -15.05
CA GLU A 190 -3.45 8.15 -14.06
C GLU A 190 -3.07 8.61 -12.64
N PHE A 191 -1.78 8.72 -12.32
CA PHE A 191 -1.33 9.12 -10.99
C PHE A 191 -1.83 10.50 -10.61
N ASP A 192 -1.72 11.48 -11.50
CA ASP A 192 -2.22 12.83 -11.25
C ASP A 192 -3.73 12.85 -11.00
N VAL A 193 -4.48 12.03 -11.76
CA VAL A 193 -5.93 11.92 -11.60
C VAL A 193 -6.28 11.30 -10.23
N ILE A 194 -5.62 10.20 -9.88
CA ILE A 194 -5.83 9.49 -8.61
C ILE A 194 -5.47 10.39 -7.43
N LEU A 195 -4.32 11.07 -7.48
CA LEU A 195 -3.88 11.95 -6.39
C LEU A 195 -4.86 13.10 -6.18
N LYS A 196 -5.32 13.76 -7.24
CA LYS A 196 -6.34 14.81 -7.15
C LYS A 196 -7.65 14.30 -6.59
N ASP A 197 -8.10 13.14 -7.05
CA ASP A 197 -9.34 12.52 -6.56
C ASP A 197 -9.23 12.22 -5.06
N ILE A 198 -8.18 11.54 -4.63
CA ILE A 198 -7.96 11.18 -3.22
C ILE A 198 -7.85 12.40 -2.30
N MET A 199 -7.28 13.51 -2.77
CA MET A 199 -7.25 14.75 -1.99
C MET A 199 -8.63 15.35 -1.72
N SER A 200 -9.64 15.01 -2.50
CA SER A 200 -11.02 15.47 -2.34
C SER A 200 -11.91 14.55 -1.50
N LYS A 201 -11.45 13.33 -1.19
CA LYS A 201 -12.21 12.28 -0.48
C LYS A 201 -12.16 12.46 1.03
N ASN A 202 -13.06 11.77 1.71
CA ASN A 202 -13.13 11.75 3.17
C ASN A 202 -13.21 10.30 3.71
N GLU A 203 -13.40 10.14 5.01
CA GLU A 203 -13.49 8.83 5.65
C GLU A 203 -14.66 7.97 5.10
N GLU A 204 -15.76 8.58 4.67
CA GLU A 204 -16.92 7.85 4.13
C GLU A 204 -16.60 7.17 2.79
N ASP A 205 -15.56 7.64 2.08
CA ASP A 205 -15.07 7.04 0.84
C ASP A 205 -14.06 5.91 1.10
N LEU A 206 -13.66 5.71 2.36
CA LEU A 206 -12.61 4.74 2.72
C LEU A 206 -13.08 3.31 2.46
N CYS A 207 -12.17 2.50 1.91
CA CYS A 207 -12.43 1.10 1.59
C CYS A 207 -13.62 0.89 0.65
N LEU A 208 -13.81 1.77 -0.32
CA LEU A 208 -14.82 1.59 -1.35
C LEU A 208 -14.74 0.19 -1.93
N SER A 209 -15.88 -0.50 -1.95
CA SER A 209 -15.94 -1.91 -2.31
C SER A 209 -15.45 -2.16 -3.75
N ALA A 210 -14.50 -3.07 -3.86
CA ALA A 210 -13.98 -3.59 -5.12
C ALA A 210 -14.16 -5.12 -5.17
N PRO A 211 -15.40 -5.62 -5.24
CA PRO A 211 -15.72 -7.03 -4.97
C PRO A 211 -15.00 -8.03 -5.88
N GLY A 212 -14.63 -7.61 -7.10
CA GLY A 212 -13.83 -8.43 -7.99
C GLY A 212 -12.45 -8.77 -7.39
N PHE A 213 -11.80 -7.80 -6.77
CA PHE A 213 -10.49 -8.00 -6.10
C PHE A 213 -10.64 -8.83 -4.83
N ASP A 214 -11.68 -8.58 -4.03
CA ASP A 214 -11.93 -9.34 -2.81
C ASP A 214 -12.22 -10.81 -3.10
N ILE A 215 -13.10 -11.10 -4.05
CA ILE A 215 -13.41 -12.47 -4.46
C ILE A 215 -12.14 -13.20 -4.93
N ARG A 216 -11.30 -12.56 -5.73
CA ARG A 216 -10.06 -13.18 -6.20
C ARG A 216 -9.04 -13.36 -5.08
N GLY A 217 -8.97 -12.44 -4.12
CA GLY A 217 -8.19 -12.59 -2.90
C GLY A 217 -8.63 -13.79 -2.06
N ILE A 218 -9.94 -13.96 -1.83
CA ILE A 218 -10.49 -15.12 -1.12
C ILE A 218 -10.21 -16.44 -1.89
N GLN A 219 -10.33 -16.43 -3.20
CA GLN A 219 -10.04 -17.60 -4.03
C GLN A 219 -8.55 -17.97 -4.02
N HIS A 220 -7.65 -16.97 -3.83
CA HIS A 220 -6.22 -17.18 -3.70
C HIS A 220 -5.89 -18.14 -2.54
N GLU A 221 -6.60 -18.04 -1.43
CA GLU A 221 -6.42 -18.89 -0.25
C GLU A 221 -6.57 -20.39 -0.54
N ARG A 222 -7.26 -20.74 -1.64
CA ARG A 222 -7.56 -22.12 -2.05
C ARG A 222 -6.81 -22.58 -3.29
N LEU A 223 -5.85 -21.79 -3.80
CA LEU A 223 -5.04 -22.19 -4.94
C LEU A 223 -4.14 -23.38 -4.56
N TYR A 224 -4.14 -24.40 -5.39
CA TYR A 224 -3.33 -25.61 -5.18
C TYR A 224 -1.83 -25.32 -5.30
N SER A 225 -1.46 -24.52 -6.28
CA SER A 225 -0.07 -24.09 -6.50
C SER A 225 -0.01 -22.57 -6.54
N ARG A 226 0.94 -21.97 -5.82
CA ARG A 226 1.10 -20.54 -5.74
C ARG A 226 2.54 -20.14 -5.48
N LEU A 227 2.96 -19.01 -6.05
CA LEU A 227 4.27 -18.40 -5.86
C LEU A 227 4.27 -17.41 -4.69
N TYR A 228 3.12 -16.79 -4.42
CA TYR A 228 2.97 -15.73 -3.42
C TYR A 228 2.17 -16.20 -2.21
N MET A 229 2.31 -15.46 -1.12
CA MET A 229 1.63 -15.73 0.15
C MET A 229 0.20 -15.16 0.20
N SER A 230 -0.13 -14.19 -0.70
CA SER A 230 -1.47 -13.63 -0.83
C SER A 230 -1.71 -13.03 -2.22
#